data_17aa71fd596e16edb0aa17833bc20388
#
_entry.id   17aa71fd596e16edb0aa17833bc20388
#
_cell.length_a   1.000
_cell.length_b   1.000
_cell.length_c   1.000
_cell.angle_alpha   90.00
_cell.angle_beta   90.00
_cell.angle_gamma   90.00
#
_symmetry.space_group_name_H-M   'P 1'
#
loop_
_entity.id
_entity.type
_entity.pdbx_description
1 polymer ?
#
loop_
_entity_poly.entity_id
_entity_poly.type
_entity_poly.pdbx_seq_one_letter_code
_entity_poly.pdbx_strand_id
1 'polypeptide(L)'
;MEREILLNAAPHIMRPLHFVMPHDQHLRPMWMIRTGLFLYDHLAPRKRLAASAAIDLRKHIAGAALAPQFTRGFVYSDGWTDDARLVVLNALDAVGHGATVRTRTRVERLEALDGEWTARLTTRSPDCTTRGPGSRDGDGARESEVVRARAVVNATGPWVTQFIENQSPVKASHRIRLVKGSHIVVPKLFSHRFAYIFQNRDRRIVFAIPYEREFTLIGTTDVDYHGEPQQAHIDRQEIAYLCDIANRYFVRQIDAAEIAWTYSGVRPLLDDEVTDPASVTRDYVLELDTHPAPLLSVFGGKITTYRKLAETAVDRLVRQTGVATRTSGWTRTAFLPGGDLPGHSFAVFLRTLERRYPWLPAALRVRYARAYGSRIDHVIQDATTLADMGEELVPQLFAREADYLCREEFALDAEDILWRRTKLGLHLHGHSTNGLEEWLSRRRATV
;
A
#
# COMPACT_ATOMS: atom_id res chain seq x y z
N MET A 1 8.94 -2.85 -16.61
CA MET A 1 9.58 -1.51 -16.62
C MET A 1 9.26 -0.71 -15.36
N GLU A 2 7.99 -0.41 -15.00
CA GLU A 2 7.66 0.42 -13.83
C GLU A 2 8.21 -0.10 -12.49
N ARG A 3 8.23 -1.42 -12.27
CA ARG A 3 8.85 -2.02 -11.06
C ARG A 3 10.31 -1.66 -10.86
N GLU A 4 11.10 -1.63 -11.94
CA GLU A 4 12.52 -1.23 -11.89
C GLU A 4 12.66 0.27 -11.60
N ILE A 5 11.75 1.10 -12.11
CA ILE A 5 11.71 2.54 -11.81
C ILE A 5 11.44 2.73 -10.31
N LEU A 6 10.42 2.07 -9.76
CA LEU A 6 10.06 2.17 -8.34
C LEU A 6 11.17 1.64 -7.41
N LEU A 7 11.85 0.54 -7.77
CA LEU A 7 13.02 0.02 -7.04
C LEU A 7 14.16 1.04 -6.97
N ASN A 8 14.25 1.95 -7.95
CA ASN A 8 15.22 3.04 -7.93
C ASN A 8 14.70 4.27 -7.18
N ALA A 9 13.42 4.61 -7.37
CA ALA A 9 12.82 5.82 -6.79
C ALA A 9 12.68 5.74 -5.27
N ALA A 10 12.46 4.54 -4.71
CA ALA A 10 12.21 4.36 -3.27
C ALA A 10 12.88 3.08 -2.71
N PRO A 11 14.22 2.94 -2.77
CA PRO A 11 14.92 1.73 -2.37
C PRO A 11 14.84 1.41 -0.87
N HIS A 12 14.38 2.35 -0.04
CA HIS A 12 14.14 2.13 1.39
C HIS A 12 12.85 1.35 1.64
N ILE A 13 11.76 1.66 0.93
CA ILE A 13 10.47 0.99 1.08
C ILE A 13 10.22 -0.10 0.03
N MET A 14 11.03 -0.15 -1.01
CA MET A 14 10.87 -1.12 -2.10
C MET A 14 12.13 -1.97 -2.29
N ARG A 15 11.94 -3.27 -2.50
CA ARG A 15 13.03 -4.24 -2.65
C ARG A 15 12.65 -5.40 -3.55
N PRO A 16 13.62 -6.08 -4.19
CA PRO A 16 13.37 -7.37 -4.81
C PRO A 16 12.90 -8.40 -3.79
N LEU A 17 11.89 -9.17 -4.16
CA LEU A 17 11.40 -10.33 -3.41
C LEU A 17 11.37 -11.54 -4.34
N HIS A 18 11.89 -12.67 -3.85
CA HIS A 18 11.88 -13.93 -4.57
C HIS A 18 10.68 -14.75 -4.14
N PHE A 19 9.89 -15.16 -5.11
CA PHE A 19 8.73 -16.02 -4.92
C PHE A 19 9.05 -17.46 -5.31
N VAL A 20 8.76 -18.38 -4.43
CA VAL A 20 8.78 -19.82 -4.69
C VAL A 20 7.38 -20.26 -5.08
N MET A 21 7.27 -20.90 -6.22
CA MET A 21 6.06 -21.53 -6.72
C MET A 21 6.24 -23.05 -6.64
N PRO A 22 5.71 -23.73 -5.61
CA PRO A 22 5.71 -25.18 -5.54
C PRO A 22 4.89 -25.74 -6.71
N HIS A 23 5.41 -26.76 -7.39
CA HIS A 23 4.68 -27.43 -8.46
C HIS A 23 3.83 -28.57 -7.88
N ASP A 24 2.55 -28.54 -8.19
CA ASP A 24 1.58 -29.59 -7.83
C ASP A 24 1.02 -30.25 -9.11
N GLN A 25 0.53 -31.48 -9.00
CA GLN A 25 0.07 -32.30 -10.12
C GLN A 25 -1.10 -31.70 -10.90
N HIS A 26 -1.93 -30.87 -10.26
CA HIS A 26 -3.07 -30.20 -10.93
C HIS A 26 -2.64 -29.00 -11.79
N LEU A 27 -1.40 -28.55 -11.68
CA LEU A 27 -0.88 -27.42 -12.44
C LEU A 27 -0.50 -27.83 -13.88
N ARG A 28 -0.29 -26.82 -14.70
CA ARG A 28 0.27 -27.02 -16.05
C ARG A 28 1.60 -27.75 -15.98
N PRO A 29 1.96 -28.55 -17.02
CA PRO A 29 3.25 -29.22 -17.04
C PRO A 29 4.43 -28.30 -16.79
N MET A 30 5.45 -28.79 -16.07
CA MET A 30 6.62 -27.97 -15.68
C MET A 30 7.28 -27.25 -16.85
N TRP A 31 7.40 -27.89 -18.04
CA TRP A 31 7.99 -27.27 -19.22
C TRP A 31 7.20 -26.05 -19.70
N MET A 32 5.89 -26.09 -19.62
CA MET A 32 5.01 -24.98 -20.01
C MET A 32 5.17 -23.79 -19.05
N ILE A 33 5.20 -24.05 -17.72
CA ILE A 33 5.46 -23.03 -16.71
C ILE A 33 6.85 -22.43 -16.93
N ARG A 34 7.86 -23.26 -17.22
CA ARG A 34 9.23 -22.79 -17.49
C ARG A 34 9.30 -21.87 -18.70
N THR A 35 8.58 -22.21 -19.77
CA THR A 35 8.48 -21.36 -20.98
C THR A 35 7.80 -20.04 -20.66
N GLY A 36 6.70 -20.06 -19.89
CA GLY A 36 6.03 -18.82 -19.44
C GLY A 36 6.94 -17.93 -18.60
N LEU A 37 7.70 -18.50 -17.67
CA LEU A 37 8.67 -17.76 -16.86
C LEU A 37 9.83 -17.22 -17.70
N PHE A 38 10.30 -17.96 -18.70
CA PHE A 38 11.30 -17.48 -19.64
C PHE A 38 10.81 -16.25 -20.40
N LEU A 39 9.60 -16.29 -20.94
CA LEU A 39 8.98 -15.12 -21.58
C LEU A 39 8.85 -13.95 -20.58
N TYR A 40 8.37 -14.21 -19.38
CA TYR A 40 8.27 -13.20 -18.31
C TYR A 40 9.63 -12.54 -18.02
N ASP A 41 10.73 -13.29 -18.02
CA ASP A 41 12.07 -12.75 -17.80
C ASP A 41 12.53 -11.82 -18.94
N HIS A 42 12.01 -12.00 -20.17
CA HIS A 42 12.42 -11.25 -21.36
C HIS A 42 11.43 -10.15 -21.78
N LEU A 43 10.28 -10.02 -21.12
CA LEU A 43 9.28 -8.98 -21.42
C LEU A 43 9.79 -7.55 -21.22
N ALA A 44 10.77 -7.35 -20.33
CA ALA A 44 11.37 -6.04 -20.09
C ALA A 44 12.81 -6.19 -19.55
N PRO A 45 13.69 -5.21 -19.83
CA PRO A 45 15.03 -5.20 -19.23
C PRO A 45 14.98 -5.26 -17.71
N ARG A 46 15.78 -6.14 -17.12
CA ARG A 46 15.93 -6.32 -15.67
C ARG A 46 17.30 -5.84 -15.24
N LYS A 47 17.35 -5.02 -14.18
CA LYS A 47 18.61 -4.54 -13.61
C LYS A 47 18.80 -5.03 -12.17
N ARG A 48 17.69 -5.08 -11.40
CA ARG A 48 17.69 -5.46 -9.97
C ARG A 48 16.96 -6.78 -9.70
N LEU A 49 16.07 -7.20 -10.58
CA LEU A 49 15.28 -8.41 -10.43
C LEU A 49 16.03 -9.60 -11.06
N ALA A 50 16.30 -10.64 -10.29
CA ALA A 50 16.93 -11.87 -10.77
C ALA A 50 16.03 -12.65 -11.73
N ALA A 51 16.62 -13.41 -12.64
CA ALA A 51 15.89 -14.30 -13.54
C ALA A 51 15.24 -15.48 -12.80
N SER A 52 14.23 -16.07 -13.42
CA SER A 52 13.56 -17.25 -12.89
C SER A 52 14.40 -18.53 -13.03
N ALA A 53 14.22 -19.46 -12.09
CA ALA A 53 14.89 -20.76 -12.09
C ALA A 53 13.94 -21.89 -11.67
N ALA A 54 14.14 -23.09 -12.21
CA ALA A 54 13.54 -24.31 -11.66
C ALA A 54 14.41 -24.79 -10.48
N ILE A 55 13.76 -25.26 -9.40
CA ILE A 55 14.43 -25.70 -8.18
C ILE A 55 13.95 -27.07 -7.73
N ASP A 56 14.84 -27.84 -7.09
CA ASP A 56 14.52 -29.03 -6.31
C ASP A 56 14.25 -28.60 -4.86
N LEU A 57 12.99 -28.63 -4.44
CA LEU A 57 12.55 -28.19 -3.11
C LEU A 57 13.12 -29.08 -1.99
N ARG A 58 13.51 -30.34 -2.28
CA ARG A 58 14.15 -31.22 -1.28
C ARG A 58 15.55 -30.74 -0.88
N LYS A 59 16.18 -29.89 -1.70
CA LYS A 59 17.53 -29.33 -1.50
C LYS A 59 17.53 -27.82 -1.28
N HIS A 60 16.45 -27.14 -1.64
CA HIS A 60 16.33 -25.70 -1.52
C HIS A 60 15.80 -25.33 -0.14
N ILE A 61 16.36 -24.27 0.47
CA ILE A 61 15.97 -23.82 1.84
C ILE A 61 14.46 -23.55 1.97
N ALA A 62 13.81 -23.08 0.92
CA ALA A 62 12.37 -22.83 0.94
C ALA A 62 11.53 -24.13 0.93
N GLY A 63 12.11 -25.28 0.64
CA GLY A 63 11.39 -26.54 0.71
C GLY A 63 11.21 -27.05 2.13
N ALA A 64 12.05 -26.63 3.08
CA ALA A 64 11.98 -27.12 4.47
C ALA A 64 10.67 -26.77 5.19
N ALA A 65 10.00 -25.71 4.78
CA ALA A 65 8.71 -25.32 5.37
C ALA A 65 7.51 -25.96 4.67
N LEU A 66 7.72 -26.54 3.47
CA LEU A 66 6.64 -27.11 2.67
C LEU A 66 6.39 -28.58 3.00
N ALA A 67 5.16 -29.00 2.82
CA ALA A 67 4.77 -30.40 2.96
C ALA A 67 5.58 -31.30 1.99
N PRO A 68 5.96 -32.53 2.38
CA PRO A 68 6.94 -33.38 1.66
C PRO A 68 6.55 -33.74 0.22
N GLN A 69 5.28 -33.68 -0.13
CA GLN A 69 4.81 -33.94 -1.50
C GLN A 69 5.30 -32.90 -2.51
N PHE A 70 5.66 -31.69 -2.09
CA PHE A 70 6.18 -30.64 -2.96
C PHE A 70 7.69 -30.79 -3.14
N THR A 71 8.09 -31.52 -4.16
CA THR A 71 9.51 -31.84 -4.41
C THR A 71 10.19 -30.93 -5.44
N ARG A 72 9.40 -30.27 -6.27
CA ARG A 72 9.87 -29.38 -7.35
C ARG A 72 9.12 -28.06 -7.35
N GLY A 73 9.76 -27.02 -7.87
CA GLY A 73 9.14 -25.70 -8.00
C GLY A 73 9.95 -24.76 -8.85
N PHE A 74 9.52 -23.52 -8.87
CA PHE A 74 10.19 -22.44 -9.56
C PHE A 74 10.43 -21.28 -8.60
N VAL A 75 11.52 -20.56 -8.82
CA VAL A 75 11.77 -19.25 -8.21
C VAL A 75 11.67 -18.20 -9.28
N TYR A 76 10.99 -17.11 -9.00
CA TYR A 76 11.01 -15.89 -9.82
C TYR A 76 11.06 -14.66 -8.93
N SER A 77 11.42 -13.51 -9.51
CA SER A 77 11.58 -12.26 -8.75
C SER A 77 10.52 -11.25 -9.12
N ASP A 78 9.98 -10.57 -8.11
CA ASP A 78 9.11 -9.42 -8.24
C ASP A 78 9.51 -8.32 -7.23
N GLY A 79 8.83 -7.15 -7.27
CA GLY A 79 9.01 -6.08 -6.30
C GLY A 79 8.10 -6.27 -5.09
N TRP A 80 8.67 -6.16 -3.91
CA TRP A 80 7.92 -5.93 -2.67
C TRP A 80 7.96 -4.45 -2.34
N THR A 81 6.85 -3.91 -1.90
CA THR A 81 6.77 -2.52 -1.40
C THR A 81 5.95 -2.45 -0.13
N ASP A 82 6.29 -1.50 0.73
CA ASP A 82 5.38 -1.02 1.77
C ASP A 82 4.38 -0.07 1.11
N ASP A 83 3.18 -0.56 0.86
CA ASP A 83 2.14 0.14 0.10
C ASP A 83 1.61 1.38 0.84
N ALA A 84 1.41 1.29 2.15
CA ALA A 84 0.98 2.44 2.96
C ALA A 84 2.04 3.55 2.95
N ARG A 85 3.33 3.18 3.10
CA ARG A 85 4.45 4.13 3.00
C ARG A 85 4.52 4.75 1.60
N LEU A 86 4.30 3.95 0.54
CA LEU A 86 4.30 4.45 -0.83
C LEU A 86 3.25 5.55 -1.03
N VAL A 87 2.04 5.40 -0.50
CA VAL A 87 0.99 6.42 -0.56
C VAL A 87 1.40 7.69 0.18
N VAL A 88 1.90 7.56 1.41
CA VAL A 88 2.36 8.70 2.22
C VAL A 88 3.48 9.47 1.53
N LEU A 89 4.47 8.76 0.97
CA LEU A 89 5.61 9.41 0.28
C LEU A 89 5.17 10.13 -1.00
N ASN A 90 4.19 9.63 -1.74
CA ASN A 90 3.62 10.36 -2.87
C ASN A 90 2.89 11.64 -2.41
N ALA A 91 2.18 11.60 -1.29
CA ALA A 91 1.54 12.79 -0.71
C ALA A 91 2.59 13.82 -0.25
N LEU A 92 3.66 13.38 0.42
CA LEU A 92 4.79 14.23 0.81
C LEU A 92 5.49 14.86 -0.40
N ASP A 93 5.71 14.08 -1.47
CA ASP A 93 6.31 14.58 -2.70
C ASP A 93 5.44 15.66 -3.34
N ALA A 94 4.12 15.43 -3.39
CA ALA A 94 3.18 16.43 -3.88
C ALA A 94 3.24 17.73 -3.08
N VAL A 95 3.28 17.66 -1.74
CA VAL A 95 3.44 18.86 -0.88
C VAL A 95 4.77 19.55 -1.15
N GLY A 96 5.87 18.79 -1.29
CA GLY A 96 7.19 19.34 -1.65
C GLY A 96 7.20 20.08 -3.00
N HIS A 97 6.26 19.78 -3.88
CA HIS A 97 6.04 20.44 -5.17
C HIS A 97 4.93 21.52 -5.13
N GLY A 98 4.44 21.87 -3.95
CA GLY A 98 3.47 22.96 -3.74
C GLY A 98 2.00 22.54 -3.76
N ALA A 99 1.69 21.26 -3.74
CA ALA A 99 0.31 20.79 -3.59
C ALA A 99 -0.18 20.93 -2.12
N THR A 100 -1.48 21.18 -1.95
CA THR A 100 -2.14 21.11 -0.66
C THR A 100 -2.79 19.74 -0.48
N VAL A 101 -2.37 18.98 0.52
CA VAL A 101 -2.97 17.70 0.90
C VAL A 101 -3.91 17.91 2.08
N ARG A 102 -5.15 17.48 1.93
CA ARG A 102 -6.20 17.60 2.96
C ARG A 102 -6.71 16.21 3.31
N THR A 103 -6.30 15.69 4.45
CA THR A 103 -6.82 14.43 4.98
C THR A 103 -8.20 14.65 5.62
N ARG A 104 -9.00 13.58 5.73
CA ARG A 104 -10.37 13.60 6.31
C ARG A 104 -11.31 14.63 5.68
N THR A 105 -11.00 15.08 4.46
CA THR A 105 -11.75 16.08 3.72
C THR A 105 -12.48 15.41 2.56
N ARG A 106 -13.79 15.55 2.55
CA ARG A 106 -14.69 15.00 1.54
C ARG A 106 -15.13 16.10 0.58
N VAL A 107 -15.17 15.79 -0.71
CA VAL A 107 -15.87 16.59 -1.71
C VAL A 107 -17.35 16.22 -1.63
N GLU A 108 -18.18 17.14 -1.17
CA GLU A 108 -19.63 16.92 -1.05
C GLU A 108 -20.35 17.17 -2.37
N ARG A 109 -19.87 18.15 -3.14
CA ARG A 109 -20.50 18.56 -4.40
C ARG A 109 -19.53 19.27 -5.32
N LEU A 110 -19.68 19.02 -6.62
CA LEU A 110 -19.08 19.78 -7.71
C LEU A 110 -20.17 20.53 -8.47
N GLU A 111 -19.96 21.82 -8.67
CA GLU A 111 -20.77 22.68 -9.53
C GLU A 111 -19.86 23.35 -10.56
N ALA A 112 -20.31 23.46 -11.79
CA ALA A 112 -19.56 24.14 -12.83
C ALA A 112 -20.13 25.54 -13.06
N LEU A 113 -19.26 26.53 -13.08
CA LEU A 113 -19.58 27.91 -13.39
C LEU A 113 -18.51 28.47 -14.31
N ASP A 114 -18.89 29.05 -15.44
CA ASP A 114 -18.00 29.70 -16.41
C ASP A 114 -16.83 28.80 -16.88
N GLY A 115 -17.08 27.50 -17.02
CA GLY A 115 -16.06 26.53 -17.48
C GLY A 115 -15.05 26.13 -16.40
N GLU A 116 -15.26 26.51 -15.14
CA GLU A 116 -14.48 26.09 -13.97
C GLU A 116 -15.33 25.32 -12.99
N TRP A 117 -14.67 24.51 -12.17
CA TRP A 117 -15.30 23.78 -11.08
C TRP A 117 -15.31 24.59 -9.80
N THR A 118 -16.43 24.53 -9.09
CA THR A 118 -16.56 24.93 -7.70
C THR A 118 -16.82 23.68 -6.87
N ALA A 119 -15.88 23.31 -6.01
CA ALA A 119 -15.96 22.15 -5.14
C ALA A 119 -16.30 22.56 -3.71
N ARG A 120 -17.38 22.02 -3.16
CA ARG A 120 -17.71 22.14 -1.74
C ARG A 120 -17.04 21.01 -0.98
N LEU A 121 -16.17 21.38 -0.04
CA LEU A 121 -15.40 20.46 0.80
C LEU A 121 -15.94 20.46 2.23
N THR A 122 -15.89 19.30 2.88
CA THR A 122 -16.19 19.16 4.31
C THR A 122 -15.07 18.40 4.99
N THR A 123 -14.44 19.02 5.97
CA THR A 123 -13.37 18.42 6.77
C THR A 123 -13.93 17.99 8.13
N ARG A 124 -13.63 16.75 8.55
CA ARG A 124 -13.97 16.27 9.91
C ARG A 124 -12.88 16.68 10.88
N SER A 125 -13.25 17.32 11.99
CA SER A 125 -12.30 17.63 13.08
C SER A 125 -11.70 16.35 13.68
N PRO A 126 -10.42 16.37 14.09
CA PRO A 126 -9.78 15.27 14.82
C PRO A 126 -10.45 14.95 16.16
N ASP A 127 -11.13 15.91 16.77
CA ASP A 127 -11.77 15.76 18.11
C ASP A 127 -12.99 14.83 18.11
N CYS A 128 -13.45 14.36 16.96
CA CYS A 128 -14.59 13.43 16.84
C CYS A 128 -14.22 11.94 17.11
N THR A 129 -13.11 11.65 17.77
CA THR A 129 -12.63 10.26 18.01
C THR A 129 -13.18 9.59 19.28
N THR A 130 -14.00 10.25 20.10
CA THR A 130 -14.70 9.59 21.22
C THR A 130 -15.94 8.84 20.72
N ARG A 131 -15.73 7.69 20.04
CA ARG A 131 -16.83 6.80 19.67
C ARG A 131 -16.82 5.52 20.50
N GLY A 132 -17.84 5.38 21.34
CA GLY A 132 -18.27 4.05 21.77
C GLY A 132 -18.94 3.29 20.62
N PRO A 133 -18.99 1.96 20.64
CA PRO A 133 -19.69 1.15 19.63
C PRO A 133 -21.18 1.51 19.67
N GLY A 134 -21.68 2.23 18.63
CA GLY A 134 -23.08 2.61 18.49
C GLY A 134 -23.39 4.07 18.17
N SER A 135 -22.41 4.98 18.09
CA SER A 135 -22.69 6.38 17.77
C SER A 135 -22.96 6.56 16.26
N ARG A 136 -24.10 7.19 15.93
CA ARG A 136 -24.49 7.53 14.54
C ARG A 136 -23.59 8.63 13.97
N ASP A 137 -23.39 8.62 12.64
CA ASP A 137 -22.70 9.68 11.88
C ASP A 137 -23.44 11.02 12.06
N GLY A 138 -23.02 11.88 12.99
CA GLY A 138 -23.76 13.12 13.21
C GLY A 138 -23.05 14.30 13.86
N ASP A 139 -22.19 14.10 14.85
CA ASP A 139 -21.88 15.16 15.80
C ASP A 139 -20.40 15.54 15.96
N GLY A 140 -19.60 15.59 14.90
CA GLY A 140 -18.29 16.25 14.94
C GLY A 140 -18.36 17.60 14.25
N ALA A 141 -17.69 18.62 14.79
CA ALA A 141 -17.55 19.91 14.12
C ALA A 141 -17.03 19.68 12.70
N ARG A 142 -17.80 20.14 11.71
CA ARG A 142 -17.46 20.05 10.30
C ARG A 142 -17.17 21.44 9.78
N GLU A 143 -15.97 21.62 9.26
CA GLU A 143 -15.62 22.84 8.55
C GLU A 143 -16.01 22.67 7.08
N SER A 144 -16.76 23.63 6.53
CA SER A 144 -17.13 23.66 5.12
C SER A 144 -16.33 24.73 4.41
N GLU A 145 -15.75 24.37 3.29
CA GLU A 145 -14.96 25.27 2.44
C GLU A 145 -15.37 25.11 0.98
N VAL A 146 -15.19 26.16 0.21
CA VAL A 146 -15.43 26.19 -1.23
C VAL A 146 -14.11 26.45 -1.95
N VAL A 147 -13.73 25.55 -2.87
CA VAL A 147 -12.52 25.67 -3.67
C VAL A 147 -12.88 25.73 -5.15
N ARG A 148 -12.25 26.66 -5.90
CA ARG A 148 -12.36 26.74 -7.36
C ARG A 148 -11.23 26.00 -8.04
N ALA A 149 -11.51 25.31 -9.14
CA ALA A 149 -10.52 24.57 -9.91
C ALA A 149 -10.83 24.60 -11.42
N ARG A 150 -9.79 24.76 -12.24
CA ARG A 150 -9.92 24.68 -13.70
C ARG A 150 -10.18 23.26 -14.22
N ALA A 151 -9.80 22.25 -13.45
CA ALA A 151 -10.06 20.85 -13.74
C ALA A 151 -10.12 20.05 -12.45
N VAL A 152 -10.83 18.93 -12.48
CA VAL A 152 -10.91 17.97 -11.39
C VAL A 152 -10.42 16.60 -11.86
N VAL A 153 -9.70 15.88 -10.99
CA VAL A 153 -9.36 14.47 -11.19
C VAL A 153 -10.10 13.65 -10.15
N ASN A 154 -10.99 12.82 -10.62
CA ASN A 154 -11.66 11.81 -9.81
C ASN A 154 -10.81 10.53 -9.79
N ALA A 155 -9.97 10.37 -8.77
CA ALA A 155 -9.14 9.20 -8.52
C ALA A 155 -9.59 8.46 -7.25
N THR A 156 -10.90 8.40 -7.01
CA THR A 156 -11.50 7.89 -5.77
C THR A 156 -11.56 6.36 -5.71
N GLY A 157 -10.99 5.65 -6.69
CA GLY A 157 -10.90 4.18 -6.70
C GLY A 157 -12.28 3.51 -6.64
N PRO A 158 -12.60 2.74 -5.58
CA PRO A 158 -13.88 2.04 -5.46
C PRO A 158 -15.12 2.95 -5.48
N TRP A 159 -14.96 4.24 -5.24
CA TRP A 159 -16.05 5.23 -5.23
C TRP A 159 -16.14 6.06 -6.51
N VAL A 160 -15.37 5.74 -7.57
CA VAL A 160 -15.29 6.57 -8.78
C VAL A 160 -16.65 6.80 -9.44
N THR A 161 -17.46 5.76 -9.61
CA THR A 161 -18.80 5.85 -10.19
C THR A 161 -19.76 6.60 -9.25
N GLN A 162 -19.74 6.23 -7.96
CA GLN A 162 -20.56 6.88 -6.94
C GLN A 162 -20.28 8.39 -6.85
N PHE A 163 -19.00 8.79 -6.96
CA PHE A 163 -18.61 10.21 -6.99
C PHE A 163 -19.22 10.94 -8.19
N ILE A 164 -19.15 10.34 -9.38
CA ILE A 164 -19.71 10.94 -10.59
C ILE A 164 -21.22 11.10 -10.43
N GLU A 165 -21.92 10.07 -10.01
CA GLU A 165 -23.39 10.04 -9.93
C GLU A 165 -23.98 10.96 -8.84
N ASN A 166 -23.28 11.07 -7.69
CA ASN A 166 -23.83 11.76 -6.52
C ASN A 166 -23.24 13.16 -6.29
N GLN A 167 -22.00 13.42 -6.71
CA GLN A 167 -21.30 14.67 -6.42
C GLN A 167 -21.07 15.55 -7.65
N SER A 168 -21.28 15.04 -8.88
CA SER A 168 -21.03 15.83 -10.09
C SER A 168 -22.27 15.89 -10.99
N PRO A 169 -22.37 16.88 -11.88
CA PRO A 169 -23.41 16.95 -12.90
C PRO A 169 -23.13 16.07 -14.13
N VAL A 170 -21.98 15.38 -14.17
CA VAL A 170 -21.56 14.50 -15.28
C VAL A 170 -22.17 13.12 -15.10
N LYS A 171 -22.37 12.39 -16.20
CA LYS A 171 -22.86 11.00 -16.17
C LYS A 171 -21.71 10.03 -16.34
N ALA A 172 -21.67 8.99 -15.53
CA ALA A 172 -20.68 7.91 -15.67
C ALA A 172 -20.94 7.10 -16.95
N SER A 173 -19.91 6.90 -17.75
CA SER A 173 -19.97 6.04 -18.95
C SER A 173 -19.47 4.61 -18.67
N HIS A 174 -18.71 4.42 -17.60
CA HIS A 174 -18.18 3.13 -17.19
C HIS A 174 -18.72 2.71 -15.83
N ARG A 175 -18.88 1.40 -15.69
CA ARG A 175 -19.20 0.77 -14.40
C ARG A 175 -18.00 0.05 -13.84
N ILE A 176 -17.94 -0.06 -12.54
CA ILE A 176 -16.93 -0.85 -11.83
C ILE A 176 -17.59 -2.02 -11.11
N ARG A 177 -16.90 -3.15 -11.14
CA ARG A 177 -17.18 -4.32 -10.31
C ARG A 177 -16.25 -4.28 -9.10
N LEU A 178 -16.80 -4.42 -7.91
CA LEU A 178 -16.04 -4.43 -6.68
C LEU A 178 -15.66 -5.86 -6.32
N VAL A 179 -14.37 -6.11 -6.14
CA VAL A 179 -13.86 -7.44 -5.72
C VAL A 179 -13.08 -7.28 -4.42
N LYS A 180 -13.62 -7.88 -3.36
CA LYS A 180 -12.97 -7.91 -2.04
C LYS A 180 -11.81 -8.89 -2.05
N GLY A 181 -10.67 -8.48 -1.51
CA GLY A 181 -9.53 -9.32 -1.23
C GLY A 181 -9.10 -9.19 0.21
N SER A 182 -9.07 -10.30 0.93
CA SER A 182 -8.76 -10.35 2.35
C SER A 182 -7.43 -11.04 2.63
N HIS A 183 -6.79 -10.67 3.73
CA HIS A 183 -5.51 -11.20 4.17
C HIS A 183 -5.56 -11.52 5.66
N ILE A 184 -4.83 -12.56 6.06
CA ILE A 184 -4.54 -12.87 7.46
C ILE A 184 -3.05 -12.71 7.74
N VAL A 185 -2.72 -12.24 8.93
CA VAL A 185 -1.35 -12.18 9.45
C VAL A 185 -1.22 -13.17 10.59
N VAL A 186 -0.31 -14.10 10.45
CA VAL A 186 -0.08 -15.18 11.45
C VAL A 186 1.37 -15.15 11.93
N PRO A 187 1.70 -15.76 13.08
CA PRO A 187 3.08 -15.92 13.50
C PRO A 187 3.91 -16.62 12.41
N LYS A 188 5.17 -16.27 12.33
CA LYS A 188 6.12 -16.70 11.31
C LYS A 188 6.10 -18.19 11.03
N LEU A 189 5.81 -18.58 9.79
CA LEU A 189 5.75 -19.98 9.36
C LEU A 189 7.11 -20.51 8.86
N PHE A 190 8.03 -19.63 8.47
CA PHE A 190 9.34 -19.99 7.92
C PHE A 190 10.37 -18.88 8.16
N SER A 191 11.66 -19.24 8.24
CA SER A 191 12.74 -18.31 8.63
C SER A 191 13.49 -17.68 7.46
N HIS A 192 13.36 -18.21 6.24
CA HIS A 192 14.05 -17.70 5.05
C HIS A 192 13.36 -16.46 4.45
N ARG A 193 14.02 -15.82 3.47
CA ARG A 193 13.56 -14.56 2.85
C ARG A 193 12.64 -14.75 1.65
N PHE A 194 12.41 -15.97 1.19
CA PHE A 194 11.53 -16.23 0.06
C PHE A 194 10.07 -16.08 0.48
N ALA A 195 9.26 -15.53 -0.42
CA ALA A 195 7.81 -15.64 -0.35
C ALA A 195 7.34 -16.85 -1.14
N TYR A 196 6.09 -17.24 -0.94
CA TYR A 196 5.45 -18.29 -1.72
C TYR A 196 4.30 -17.75 -2.53
N ILE A 197 4.04 -18.38 -3.67
CA ILE A 197 2.85 -18.21 -4.50
C ILE A 197 2.22 -19.59 -4.71
N PHE A 198 1.01 -19.74 -4.25
CA PHE A 198 0.23 -20.96 -4.35
C PHE A 198 -0.84 -20.81 -5.41
N GLN A 199 -0.80 -21.66 -6.43
CA GLN A 199 -1.83 -21.74 -7.45
C GLN A 199 -2.78 -22.88 -7.06
N ASN A 200 -4.04 -22.55 -6.76
CA ASN A 200 -4.99 -23.49 -6.23
C ASN A 200 -5.88 -24.11 -7.33
N ARG A 201 -6.59 -25.21 -7.01
CA ARG A 201 -7.48 -25.92 -7.95
C ARG A 201 -8.66 -25.05 -8.40
N ASP A 202 -9.10 -24.14 -7.56
CA ASP A 202 -10.14 -23.14 -7.84
C ASP A 202 -9.64 -21.93 -8.64
N ARG A 203 -8.41 -22.01 -9.17
CA ARG A 203 -7.70 -20.98 -9.95
C ARG A 203 -7.32 -19.71 -9.19
N ARG A 204 -7.68 -19.60 -7.92
CA ARG A 204 -7.23 -18.47 -7.08
C ARG A 204 -5.77 -18.61 -6.71
N ILE A 205 -5.11 -17.46 -6.58
CA ILE A 205 -3.71 -17.36 -6.20
C ILE A 205 -3.63 -16.83 -4.78
N VAL A 206 -2.94 -17.58 -3.91
CA VAL A 206 -2.67 -17.16 -2.54
C VAL A 206 -1.16 -17.00 -2.36
N PHE A 207 -0.76 -15.91 -1.74
CA PHE A 207 0.62 -15.64 -1.38
C PHE A 207 0.85 -15.94 0.10
N ALA A 208 2.08 -16.35 0.46
CA ALA A 208 2.57 -16.34 1.83
C ALA A 208 3.89 -15.58 1.85
N ILE A 209 3.89 -14.43 2.50
CA ILE A 209 4.97 -13.43 2.42
C ILE A 209 5.57 -13.21 3.80
N PRO A 210 6.92 -13.22 3.99
CA PRO A 210 7.55 -12.78 5.22
C PRO A 210 7.11 -11.34 5.54
N TYR A 211 6.55 -11.13 6.71
CA TYR A 211 5.93 -9.86 7.08
C TYR A 211 6.42 -9.40 8.45
N GLU A 212 6.80 -8.13 8.57
CA GLU A 212 7.22 -7.47 9.81
C GLU A 212 8.12 -8.33 10.73
N ARG A 213 9.06 -9.09 10.14
CA ARG A 213 10.05 -9.97 10.76
C ARG A 213 9.49 -11.21 11.46
N GLU A 214 8.45 -11.06 12.28
CA GLU A 214 7.90 -12.10 13.16
C GLU A 214 6.64 -12.74 12.63
N PHE A 215 6.18 -12.32 11.44
CA PHE A 215 4.89 -12.75 10.90
C PHE A 215 5.03 -13.30 9.47
N THR A 216 3.98 -13.99 9.06
CA THR A 216 3.69 -14.36 7.67
C THR A 216 2.34 -13.76 7.28
N LEU A 217 2.33 -12.99 6.20
CA LEU A 217 1.12 -12.47 5.56
C LEU A 217 0.61 -13.49 4.55
N ILE A 218 -0.64 -13.92 4.67
CA ILE A 218 -1.29 -14.89 3.79
C ILE A 218 -2.51 -14.25 3.13
N GLY A 219 -2.62 -14.35 1.85
CA GLY A 219 -3.70 -13.81 1.02
C GLY A 219 -3.36 -13.87 -0.46
N THR A 220 -4.33 -13.65 -1.32
CA THR A 220 -5.57 -12.95 -1.07
C THR A 220 -6.75 -13.83 -1.44
N THR A 221 -7.91 -13.50 -0.91
CA THR A 221 -9.19 -13.98 -1.46
C THR A 221 -9.60 -13.14 -2.67
N ASP A 222 -10.54 -13.61 -3.47
CA ASP A 222 -11.20 -12.84 -4.54
C ASP A 222 -12.70 -13.16 -4.44
N VAL A 223 -13.46 -12.19 -3.91
CA VAL A 223 -14.91 -12.34 -3.66
C VAL A 223 -15.63 -11.11 -4.20
N ASP A 224 -16.67 -11.31 -5.00
CA ASP A 224 -17.54 -10.22 -5.42
C ASP A 224 -18.10 -9.49 -4.20
N TYR A 225 -18.09 -8.16 -4.26
CA TYR A 225 -18.48 -7.33 -3.13
C TYR A 225 -19.56 -6.32 -3.54
N HIS A 226 -20.66 -6.30 -2.81
CA HIS A 226 -21.82 -5.46 -3.08
C HIS A 226 -22.10 -4.45 -1.94
N GLY A 227 -21.25 -4.40 -0.93
CA GLY A 227 -21.36 -3.47 0.20
C GLY A 227 -20.57 -2.18 -0.02
N GLU A 228 -20.64 -1.31 0.98
CA GLU A 228 -19.84 -0.09 1.03
C GLU A 228 -18.34 -0.42 1.17
N PRO A 229 -17.46 0.09 0.30
CA PRO A 229 -16.04 -0.29 0.29
C PRO A 229 -15.32 -0.11 1.63
N GLN A 230 -15.69 0.92 2.41
CA GLN A 230 -15.11 1.18 3.73
C GLN A 230 -15.52 0.18 4.81
N GLN A 231 -16.58 -0.60 4.58
CA GLN A 231 -17.09 -1.63 5.50
C GLN A 231 -16.55 -3.03 5.15
N ALA A 232 -15.69 -3.13 4.13
CA ALA A 232 -15.12 -4.41 3.73
C ALA A 232 -14.25 -4.99 4.85
N HIS A 233 -14.61 -6.17 5.30
CA HIS A 233 -13.85 -6.95 6.29
C HIS A 233 -13.84 -8.43 5.91
N ILE A 234 -12.88 -9.17 6.43
CA ILE A 234 -12.78 -10.61 6.23
C ILE A 234 -13.91 -11.31 6.97
N ASP A 235 -14.48 -12.34 6.36
CA ASP A 235 -15.47 -13.20 7.01
C ASP A 235 -14.88 -14.57 7.42
N ARG A 236 -15.68 -15.36 8.15
CA ARG A 236 -15.24 -16.67 8.65
C ARG A 236 -14.91 -17.66 7.54
N GLN A 237 -15.57 -17.57 6.39
CA GLN A 237 -15.33 -18.47 5.26
C GLN A 237 -13.99 -18.15 4.59
N GLU A 238 -13.67 -16.86 4.44
CA GLU A 238 -12.38 -16.42 3.93
C GLU A 238 -11.23 -16.79 4.88
N ILE A 239 -11.43 -16.66 6.19
CA ILE A 239 -10.44 -17.12 7.19
C ILE A 239 -10.19 -18.62 7.05
N ALA A 240 -11.24 -19.43 7.06
CA ALA A 240 -11.13 -20.89 6.90
C ALA A 240 -10.41 -21.24 5.59
N TYR A 241 -10.79 -20.61 4.47
CA TYR A 241 -10.16 -20.82 3.19
C TYR A 241 -8.65 -20.52 3.21
N LEU A 242 -8.22 -19.40 3.80
CA LEU A 242 -6.80 -19.03 3.85
C LEU A 242 -6.01 -19.96 4.78
N CYS A 243 -6.59 -20.40 5.89
CA CYS A 243 -6.00 -21.41 6.78
C CYS A 243 -5.87 -22.77 6.06
N ASP A 244 -6.91 -23.23 5.37
CA ASP A 244 -6.89 -24.48 4.61
C ASP A 244 -5.81 -24.49 3.52
N ILE A 245 -5.67 -23.39 2.79
CA ILE A 245 -4.60 -23.24 1.79
C ILE A 245 -3.23 -23.27 2.45
N ALA A 246 -3.01 -22.54 3.53
CA ALA A 246 -1.75 -22.56 4.25
C ALA A 246 -1.42 -23.98 4.75
N ASN A 247 -2.39 -24.66 5.36
CA ASN A 247 -2.26 -26.00 5.91
C ASN A 247 -2.03 -27.08 4.86
N ARG A 248 -2.50 -26.87 3.63
CA ARG A 248 -2.20 -27.75 2.49
C ARG A 248 -0.73 -27.68 2.07
N TYR A 249 -0.12 -26.49 2.12
CA TYR A 249 1.22 -26.28 1.58
C TYR A 249 2.31 -26.36 2.65
N PHE A 250 2.06 -25.93 3.87
CA PHE A 250 3.06 -25.90 4.94
C PHE A 250 3.00 -27.13 5.86
N VAL A 251 4.16 -27.50 6.39
CA VAL A 251 4.26 -28.51 7.45
C VAL A 251 3.63 -28.01 8.73
N ARG A 252 3.94 -26.75 9.11
CA ARG A 252 3.31 -26.11 10.26
C ARG A 252 1.86 -25.77 9.94
N GLN A 253 0.97 -26.35 10.70
CA GLN A 253 -0.46 -26.07 10.62
C GLN A 253 -0.80 -24.81 11.40
N ILE A 254 -1.82 -24.09 10.96
CA ILE A 254 -2.37 -22.91 11.63
C ILE A 254 -3.87 -23.02 11.76
N ASP A 255 -4.43 -22.35 12.75
CA ASP A 255 -5.86 -22.19 12.92
C ASP A 255 -6.26 -20.71 13.08
N ALA A 256 -7.57 -20.46 13.16
CA ALA A 256 -8.09 -19.09 13.27
C ALA A 256 -7.68 -18.39 14.58
N ALA A 257 -7.35 -19.13 15.65
CA ALA A 257 -6.94 -18.55 16.92
C ALA A 257 -5.51 -17.99 16.90
N GLU A 258 -4.69 -18.44 15.95
CA GLU A 258 -3.32 -17.94 15.75
C GLU A 258 -3.26 -16.64 14.93
N ILE A 259 -4.38 -16.17 14.40
CA ILE A 259 -4.40 -14.96 13.56
C ILE A 259 -4.14 -13.72 14.43
N ALA A 260 -3.00 -13.08 14.21
CA ALA A 260 -2.62 -11.86 14.91
C ALA A 260 -3.36 -10.63 14.39
N TRP A 261 -3.64 -10.58 13.08
CA TRP A 261 -4.34 -9.46 12.45
C TRP A 261 -4.92 -9.83 11.09
N THR A 262 -5.94 -9.07 10.67
CA THR A 262 -6.58 -9.22 9.37
C THR A 262 -6.80 -7.86 8.71
N TYR A 263 -6.81 -7.82 7.39
CA TYR A 263 -7.29 -6.68 6.65
C TYR A 263 -7.90 -7.08 5.32
N SER A 264 -8.81 -6.24 4.84
CA SER A 264 -9.49 -6.40 3.57
C SER A 264 -9.42 -5.12 2.76
N GLY A 265 -9.39 -5.26 1.45
CA GLY A 265 -9.49 -4.15 0.53
C GLY A 265 -10.42 -4.51 -0.62
N VAL A 266 -10.94 -3.48 -1.29
CA VAL A 266 -11.84 -3.64 -2.42
C VAL A 266 -11.16 -3.15 -3.69
N ARG A 267 -11.08 -4.02 -4.70
CA ARG A 267 -10.52 -3.68 -6.01
C ARG A 267 -11.64 -3.16 -6.91
N PRO A 268 -11.50 -1.94 -7.45
CA PRO A 268 -12.39 -1.45 -8.50
C PRO A 268 -11.92 -1.99 -9.85
N LEU A 269 -12.53 -3.05 -10.33
CA LEU A 269 -12.26 -3.59 -11.67
C LEU A 269 -13.27 -3.03 -12.66
N LEU A 270 -12.86 -2.84 -13.92
CA LEU A 270 -13.82 -2.50 -14.97
C LEU A 270 -14.81 -3.63 -15.12
N ASP A 271 -16.11 -3.30 -15.21
CA ASP A 271 -17.15 -4.28 -15.46
C ASP A 271 -17.21 -4.57 -16.96
N ASP A 272 -16.55 -5.66 -17.36
CA ASP A 272 -16.47 -6.14 -18.73
C ASP A 272 -17.44 -7.31 -19.01
N GLU A 273 -18.47 -7.49 -18.16
CA GLU A 273 -19.47 -8.55 -18.22
C GLU A 273 -18.88 -9.97 -18.08
N VAL A 274 -17.62 -10.11 -17.72
CA VAL A 274 -16.99 -11.41 -17.46
C VAL A 274 -17.43 -11.97 -16.11
N THR A 275 -17.97 -13.17 -16.09
CA THR A 275 -18.55 -13.79 -14.88
C THR A 275 -17.50 -14.16 -13.83
N ASP A 276 -16.26 -14.49 -14.22
CA ASP A 276 -15.20 -14.88 -13.30
C ASP A 276 -14.36 -13.67 -12.84
N PRO A 277 -14.37 -13.29 -11.54
CA PRO A 277 -13.60 -12.16 -11.00
C PRO A 277 -12.08 -12.25 -11.26
N ALA A 278 -11.54 -13.47 -11.38
CA ALA A 278 -10.12 -13.67 -11.66
C ALA A 278 -9.74 -13.34 -13.11
N SER A 279 -10.72 -13.31 -14.02
CA SER A 279 -10.55 -13.07 -15.46
C SER A 279 -10.82 -11.63 -15.88
N VAL A 280 -11.37 -10.79 -14.97
CA VAL A 280 -11.67 -9.38 -15.25
C VAL A 280 -10.39 -8.59 -15.54
N THR A 281 -10.44 -7.72 -16.55
CA THR A 281 -9.27 -6.90 -16.90
C THR A 281 -8.82 -6.03 -15.74
N ARG A 282 -7.50 -5.97 -15.54
CA ARG A 282 -6.86 -5.13 -14.49
C ARG A 282 -6.21 -3.88 -15.09
N ASP A 283 -6.55 -3.54 -16.32
CA ASP A 283 -6.13 -2.29 -16.93
C ASP A 283 -6.96 -1.12 -16.40
N TYR A 284 -6.54 0.08 -16.74
CA TYR A 284 -7.26 1.28 -16.34
C TYR A 284 -7.83 2.01 -17.55
N VAL A 285 -8.93 2.72 -17.32
CA VAL A 285 -9.49 3.67 -18.28
C VAL A 285 -9.40 5.07 -17.68
N LEU A 286 -8.96 6.02 -18.50
CA LEU A 286 -9.01 7.45 -18.22
C LEU A 286 -10.11 8.06 -19.07
N GLU A 287 -11.16 8.53 -18.45
CA GLU A 287 -12.25 9.23 -19.10
C GLU A 287 -12.13 10.72 -18.83
N LEU A 288 -12.16 11.53 -19.87
CA LEU A 288 -12.08 12.98 -19.76
C LEU A 288 -13.35 13.61 -20.33
N ASP A 289 -14.20 14.09 -19.44
CA ASP A 289 -15.33 14.95 -19.76
C ASP A 289 -14.83 16.39 -19.86
N THR A 290 -15.25 17.07 -20.94
CA THR A 290 -14.83 18.47 -21.19
C THR A 290 -15.94 19.48 -20.91
N HIS A 291 -17.16 19.01 -20.72
CA HIS A 291 -18.35 19.83 -20.44
C HIS A 291 -19.07 19.31 -19.19
N PRO A 292 -19.51 20.19 -18.28
CA PRO A 292 -19.49 21.66 -18.33
C PRO A 292 -18.11 22.25 -18.02
N ALA A 293 -17.19 21.50 -17.44
CA ALA A 293 -15.78 21.83 -17.19
C ALA A 293 -14.94 20.53 -17.19
N PRO A 294 -13.58 20.59 -17.31
CA PRO A 294 -12.76 19.37 -17.40
C PRO A 294 -12.83 18.52 -16.13
N LEU A 295 -13.34 17.28 -16.25
CA LEU A 295 -13.34 16.25 -15.22
C LEU A 295 -12.66 14.99 -15.78
N LEU A 296 -11.54 14.57 -15.21
CA LEU A 296 -10.87 13.34 -15.57
C LEU A 296 -11.15 12.27 -14.52
N SER A 297 -11.81 11.20 -14.91
CA SER A 297 -12.12 10.06 -14.04
C SER A 297 -11.22 8.86 -14.33
N VAL A 298 -10.72 8.22 -13.25
CA VAL A 298 -9.81 7.08 -13.30
C VAL A 298 -10.56 5.82 -12.87
N PHE A 299 -10.80 4.91 -13.80
CA PHE A 299 -11.43 3.62 -13.54
C PHE A 299 -10.39 2.50 -13.53
N GLY A 300 -10.35 1.70 -12.45
CA GLY A 300 -9.41 0.59 -12.30
C GLY A 300 -7.97 1.05 -11.99
N GLY A 301 -7.01 0.23 -12.41
CA GLY A 301 -5.57 0.49 -12.23
C GLY A 301 -4.90 -0.40 -11.19
N LYS A 302 -3.57 -0.39 -11.23
CA LYS A 302 -2.70 -1.18 -10.34
C LYS A 302 -1.70 -0.27 -9.64
N ILE A 303 -1.38 -0.57 -8.38
CA ILE A 303 -0.34 0.16 -7.65
C ILE A 303 1.01 0.13 -8.37
N THR A 304 1.32 -0.93 -9.12
CA THR A 304 2.59 -1.06 -9.86
C THR A 304 2.70 -0.14 -11.07
N THR A 305 1.59 0.42 -11.55
CA THR A 305 1.56 1.29 -12.75
C THR A 305 1.06 2.70 -12.44
N TYR A 306 0.86 3.03 -11.15
CA TYR A 306 0.27 4.29 -10.72
C TYR A 306 1.02 5.51 -11.28
N ARG A 307 2.36 5.48 -11.30
CA ARG A 307 3.19 6.57 -11.81
C ARG A 307 2.88 6.86 -13.29
N LYS A 308 2.85 5.81 -14.13
CA LYS A 308 2.57 5.97 -15.57
C LYS A 308 1.12 6.38 -15.81
N LEU A 309 0.19 5.88 -15.02
CA LEU A 309 -1.21 6.30 -15.03
C LEU A 309 -1.32 7.79 -14.73
N ALA A 310 -0.70 8.26 -13.64
CA ALA A 310 -0.71 9.65 -13.24
C ALA A 310 -0.07 10.56 -14.31
N GLU A 311 1.09 10.16 -14.88
CA GLU A 311 1.73 10.86 -15.99
C GLU A 311 0.77 11.02 -17.19
N THR A 312 0.10 9.92 -17.58
CA THR A 312 -0.86 9.96 -18.69
C THR A 312 -2.08 10.82 -18.40
N ALA A 313 -2.58 10.78 -17.16
CA ALA A 313 -3.71 11.61 -16.71
C ALA A 313 -3.36 13.11 -16.77
N VAL A 314 -2.20 13.48 -16.23
CA VAL A 314 -1.70 14.86 -16.26
C VAL A 314 -1.49 15.34 -17.71
N ASP A 315 -0.87 14.52 -18.56
CA ASP A 315 -0.66 14.86 -19.97
C ASP A 315 -1.97 15.15 -20.73
N ARG A 316 -3.06 14.42 -20.39
CA ARG A 316 -4.39 14.67 -20.96
C ARG A 316 -4.98 15.99 -20.48
N LEU A 317 -4.91 16.25 -19.17
CA LEU A 317 -5.44 17.49 -18.58
C LEU A 317 -4.68 18.74 -19.07
N VAL A 318 -3.37 18.65 -19.15
CA VAL A 318 -2.53 19.74 -19.66
C VAL A 318 -2.91 20.13 -21.08
N ARG A 319 -3.12 19.15 -21.95
CA ARG A 319 -3.59 19.39 -23.32
C ARG A 319 -4.97 20.05 -23.36
N GLN A 320 -5.86 19.66 -22.45
CA GLN A 320 -7.22 20.20 -22.38
C GLN A 320 -7.27 21.59 -21.80
N THR A 321 -6.47 21.87 -20.77
CA THR A 321 -6.53 23.14 -20.01
C THR A 321 -5.55 24.19 -20.49
N GLY A 322 -4.60 23.82 -21.37
CA GLY A 322 -3.54 24.73 -21.84
C GLY A 322 -2.53 25.14 -20.76
N VAL A 323 -2.53 24.46 -19.61
CA VAL A 323 -1.58 24.76 -18.52
C VAL A 323 -0.18 24.38 -18.96
N ALA A 324 0.75 25.32 -18.92
CA ALA A 324 2.14 25.04 -19.22
C ALA A 324 2.77 24.11 -18.16
N THR A 325 3.37 23.02 -18.61
CA THR A 325 4.17 22.14 -17.75
C THR A 325 5.65 22.34 -18.02
N ARG A 326 6.47 22.27 -16.98
CA ARG A 326 7.92 22.46 -17.12
C ARG A 326 8.61 21.33 -17.88
N THR A 327 8.22 20.07 -17.65
CA THR A 327 8.78 18.88 -18.33
C THR A 327 7.82 17.71 -18.24
N SER A 328 7.66 16.93 -19.33
CA SER A 328 6.95 15.65 -19.29
C SER A 328 7.90 14.52 -18.83
N GLY A 329 7.36 13.53 -18.11
CA GLY A 329 8.07 12.28 -17.81
C GLY A 329 9.18 12.36 -16.75
N TRP A 330 9.34 13.47 -16.02
CA TRP A 330 10.38 13.65 -15.00
C TRP A 330 10.29 12.64 -13.85
N THR A 331 9.08 12.21 -13.50
CA THR A 331 8.83 11.21 -12.44
C THR A 331 9.51 9.86 -12.68
N ARG A 332 9.95 9.59 -13.89
CA ARG A 332 10.67 8.35 -14.24
C ARG A 332 12.04 8.25 -13.57
N THR A 333 12.68 9.37 -13.32
CA THR A 333 14.04 9.44 -12.76
C THR A 333 14.09 10.08 -11.38
N ALA A 334 12.98 10.69 -10.93
CA ALA A 334 12.89 11.30 -9.62
C ALA A 334 12.88 10.25 -8.50
N PHE A 335 13.43 10.64 -7.36
CA PHE A 335 13.29 9.88 -6.12
C PHE A 335 12.02 10.30 -5.40
N LEU A 336 11.36 9.34 -4.76
CA LEU A 336 10.39 9.68 -3.74
C LEU A 336 11.11 10.15 -2.47
N PRO A 337 10.45 10.95 -1.62
CA PRO A 337 11.05 11.44 -0.38
C PRO A 337 11.70 10.32 0.43
N GLY A 338 12.96 10.48 0.77
CA GLY A 338 13.75 9.44 1.46
C GLY A 338 14.41 8.42 0.54
N GLY A 339 14.16 8.46 -0.77
CA GLY A 339 14.69 7.48 -1.75
C GLY A 339 16.09 7.78 -2.27
N ASP A 340 16.61 8.97 -2.06
CA ASP A 340 17.92 9.47 -2.49
C ASP A 340 19.09 8.90 -1.68
N LEU A 341 19.16 7.57 -1.61
CA LEU A 341 20.16 6.86 -0.81
C LEU A 341 21.54 6.86 -1.46
N PRO A 342 22.65 6.90 -0.68
CA PRO A 342 24.00 6.83 -1.18
C PRO A 342 24.24 5.59 -2.07
N GLY A 343 24.68 5.81 -3.31
CA GLY A 343 24.92 4.75 -4.30
C GLY A 343 23.65 3.96 -4.68
N HIS A 344 22.46 4.52 -4.45
CA HIS A 344 21.17 3.85 -4.64
C HIS A 344 21.07 2.50 -3.91
N SER A 345 21.81 2.35 -2.80
CA SER A 345 21.94 1.09 -2.07
C SER A 345 21.50 1.22 -0.62
N PHE A 346 20.46 0.49 -0.26
CA PHE A 346 20.01 0.43 1.13
C PHE A 346 21.09 -0.13 2.08
N ALA A 347 21.90 -1.08 1.63
CA ALA A 347 22.99 -1.64 2.44
C ALA A 347 24.10 -0.62 2.70
N VAL A 348 24.44 0.21 1.71
CA VAL A 348 25.42 1.31 1.89
C VAL A 348 24.84 2.35 2.85
N PHE A 349 23.61 2.73 2.65
CA PHE A 349 22.90 3.69 3.52
C PHE A 349 22.88 3.20 4.98
N LEU A 350 22.51 1.95 5.23
CA LEU A 350 22.45 1.40 6.59
C LEU A 350 23.82 1.48 7.31
N ARG A 351 24.93 1.17 6.60
CA ARG A 351 26.28 1.34 7.15
C ARG A 351 26.65 2.81 7.43
N THR A 352 26.13 3.72 6.61
CA THR A 352 26.31 5.16 6.87
C THR A 352 25.59 5.58 8.15
N LEU A 353 24.36 5.11 8.35
CA LEU A 353 23.58 5.38 9.58
C LEU A 353 24.23 4.75 10.83
N GLU A 354 24.85 3.58 10.70
CA GLU A 354 25.55 2.93 11.80
C GLU A 354 26.73 3.78 12.31
N ARG A 355 27.46 4.40 11.41
CA ARG A 355 28.56 5.33 11.76
C ARG A 355 28.05 6.68 12.25
N ARG A 356 26.95 7.18 11.68
CA ARG A 356 26.42 8.50 12.00
C ARG A 356 25.63 8.50 13.31
N TYR A 357 24.89 7.43 13.58
CA TYR A 357 24.04 7.26 14.76
C TYR A 357 24.38 5.99 15.53
N PRO A 358 25.61 5.87 16.09
CA PRO A 358 26.04 4.67 16.80
C PRO A 358 25.24 4.41 18.07
N TRP A 359 24.66 5.45 18.66
CA TRP A 359 23.81 5.41 19.86
C TRP A 359 22.40 4.83 19.59
N LEU A 360 21.96 4.86 18.34
CA LEU A 360 20.63 4.36 17.99
C LEU A 360 20.63 2.83 17.95
N PRO A 361 19.75 2.12 18.70
CA PRO A 361 19.68 0.68 18.71
C PRO A 361 19.54 0.09 17.30
N ALA A 362 20.24 -1.00 17.01
CA ALA A 362 20.33 -1.56 15.65
C ALA A 362 18.96 -1.88 15.03
N ALA A 363 18.04 -2.43 15.84
CA ALA A 363 16.67 -2.74 15.38
C ALA A 363 15.91 -1.46 15.00
N LEU A 364 15.99 -0.42 15.83
CA LEU A 364 15.33 0.87 15.59
C LEU A 364 15.95 1.57 14.37
N ARG A 365 17.28 1.55 14.24
CA ARG A 365 18.01 2.09 13.08
C ARG A 365 17.56 1.46 11.77
N VAL A 366 17.40 0.12 11.73
CA VAL A 366 16.89 -0.58 10.55
C VAL A 366 15.44 -0.20 10.26
N ARG A 367 14.59 -0.09 11.28
CA ARG A 367 13.19 0.33 11.12
C ARG A 367 13.10 1.74 10.56
N TYR A 368 13.82 2.69 11.13
CA TYR A 368 13.87 4.08 10.65
C TYR A 368 14.44 4.17 9.22
N ALA A 369 15.51 3.44 8.95
CA ALA A 369 16.08 3.39 7.61
C ALA A 369 15.07 2.89 6.57
N ARG A 370 14.26 1.89 6.93
CA ARG A 370 13.19 1.36 6.07
C ARG A 370 12.01 2.29 5.94
N ALA A 371 11.57 2.91 7.03
CA ALA A 371 10.39 3.76 7.00
C ALA A 371 10.68 5.12 6.33
N TYR A 372 11.82 5.73 6.61
CA TYR A 372 12.09 7.14 6.32
C TYR A 372 13.21 7.36 5.29
N GLY A 373 14.08 6.37 5.04
CA GLY A 373 15.23 6.56 4.16
C GLY A 373 16.08 7.75 4.59
N SER A 374 16.50 8.61 3.65
CA SER A 374 17.30 9.82 3.96
C SER A 374 16.57 10.84 4.85
N ARG A 375 15.24 10.77 4.94
CA ARG A 375 14.44 11.62 5.84
C ARG A 375 14.57 11.23 7.34
N ILE A 376 15.33 10.19 7.67
CA ILE A 376 15.63 9.83 9.07
C ILE A 376 16.14 11.04 9.86
N ASP A 377 16.85 11.97 9.21
CA ASP A 377 17.38 13.18 9.82
C ASP A 377 16.27 14.12 10.32
N HIS A 378 15.09 14.11 9.69
CA HIS A 378 13.91 14.86 10.16
C HIS A 378 13.28 14.25 11.41
N VAL A 379 13.46 12.94 11.63
CA VAL A 379 13.01 12.23 12.84
C VAL A 379 13.99 12.45 13.98
N ILE A 380 15.29 12.29 13.72
CA ILE A 380 16.35 12.36 14.72
C ILE A 380 16.64 13.81 15.11
N GLN A 381 16.66 14.73 14.12
CA GLN A 381 17.01 16.15 14.30
C GLN A 381 18.39 16.30 14.99
N ASP A 382 18.43 16.94 16.15
CA ASP A 382 19.62 17.22 16.97
C ASP A 382 19.89 16.16 18.05
N ALA A 383 19.14 15.06 18.10
CA ALA A 383 19.33 14.00 19.10
C ALA A 383 20.71 13.34 18.98
N THR A 384 21.37 13.18 20.10
CA THR A 384 22.70 12.57 20.24
C THR A 384 22.68 11.31 21.10
N THR A 385 21.59 11.08 21.81
CA THR A 385 21.32 9.91 22.66
C THR A 385 19.89 9.41 22.45
N LEU A 386 19.62 8.18 22.91
CA LEU A 386 18.26 7.64 22.85
C LEU A 386 17.29 8.42 23.74
N ALA A 387 17.75 8.97 24.86
CA ALA A 387 16.95 9.79 25.74
C ALA A 387 16.46 11.09 25.06
N ASP A 388 17.25 11.65 24.13
CA ASP A 388 16.86 12.84 23.38
C ASP A 388 15.70 12.58 22.42
N MET A 389 15.37 11.31 22.12
CA MET A 389 14.19 10.94 21.34
C MET A 389 12.88 11.15 22.11
N GLY A 390 12.97 11.47 23.40
CA GLY A 390 11.85 11.72 24.28
C GLY A 390 11.23 10.45 24.86
N GLU A 391 10.02 10.57 25.41
CA GLU A 391 9.27 9.47 26.01
C GLU A 391 9.03 8.34 25.01
N GLU A 392 9.21 7.09 25.44
CA GLU A 392 8.78 5.91 24.69
C GLU A 392 7.27 5.70 24.91
N LEU A 393 6.47 6.08 23.92
CA LEU A 393 5.01 6.12 24.01
C LEU A 393 4.37 4.72 23.95
N VAL A 394 4.95 3.87 23.16
CA VAL A 394 4.74 2.40 23.09
C VAL A 394 6.07 1.77 22.70
N PRO A 395 6.28 0.45 22.91
CA PRO A 395 7.54 -0.20 22.56
C PRO A 395 8.08 0.19 21.18
N GLN A 396 9.29 0.74 21.15
CA GLN A 396 10.02 1.25 19.98
C GLN A 396 9.45 2.51 19.30
N LEU A 397 8.44 3.16 19.85
CA LEU A 397 7.91 4.43 19.33
C LEU A 397 8.24 5.55 20.31
N PHE A 398 9.06 6.49 19.93
CA PHE A 398 9.47 7.64 20.72
C PHE A 398 8.69 8.90 20.33
N ALA A 399 8.57 9.84 21.26
CA ALA A 399 7.81 11.06 21.08
C ALA A 399 8.25 11.90 19.86
N ARG A 400 9.56 11.99 19.57
CA ARG A 400 10.07 12.68 18.36
C ARG A 400 9.60 12.03 17.07
N GLU A 401 9.56 10.70 17.03
CA GLU A 401 9.04 10.00 15.84
C GLU A 401 7.54 10.28 15.68
N ALA A 402 6.77 10.16 16.75
CA ALA A 402 5.34 10.46 16.72
C ALA A 402 5.06 11.91 16.28
N ASP A 403 5.86 12.88 16.77
CA ASP A 403 5.76 14.28 16.34
C ASP A 403 6.05 14.46 14.85
N TYR A 404 7.12 13.82 14.34
CA TYR A 404 7.42 13.82 12.91
C TYR A 404 6.26 13.28 12.09
N LEU A 405 5.68 12.13 12.49
CA LEU A 405 4.55 11.51 11.79
C LEU A 405 3.32 12.41 11.76
N CYS A 406 3.04 13.12 12.87
CA CYS A 406 1.95 14.08 12.92
C CYS A 406 2.21 15.32 12.08
N ARG A 407 3.41 15.88 12.18
CA ARG A 407 3.77 17.15 11.53
C ARG A 407 3.97 17.02 10.03
N GLU A 408 4.62 15.94 9.60
CA GLU A 408 5.02 15.79 8.21
C GLU A 408 4.26 14.68 7.44
N GLU A 409 3.79 13.64 8.13
CA GLU A 409 3.17 12.49 7.47
C GLU A 409 1.67 12.36 7.70
N PHE A 410 1.00 13.44 8.07
CA PHE A 410 -0.46 13.53 8.18
C PHE A 410 -1.08 12.54 9.18
N ALA A 411 -0.34 12.05 10.17
CA ALA A 411 -0.90 11.19 11.20
C ALA A 411 -1.72 12.01 12.20
N LEU A 412 -2.94 11.60 12.48
CA LEU A 412 -3.88 12.32 13.33
C LEU A 412 -4.27 11.54 14.59
N ASP A 413 -4.17 10.21 14.53
CA ASP A 413 -4.53 9.31 15.62
C ASP A 413 -3.56 8.14 15.80
N ALA A 414 -3.74 7.37 16.87
CA ALA A 414 -2.91 6.21 17.17
C ALA A 414 -2.99 5.14 16.08
N GLU A 415 -4.14 4.97 15.44
CA GLU A 415 -4.32 4.01 14.35
C GLU A 415 -3.48 4.39 13.12
N ASP A 416 -3.43 5.68 12.77
CA ASP A 416 -2.56 6.18 11.71
C ASP A 416 -1.09 5.82 11.98
N ILE A 417 -0.62 6.06 13.21
CA ILE A 417 0.78 5.83 13.61
C ILE A 417 1.08 4.34 13.63
N LEU A 418 0.26 3.56 14.35
CA LEU A 418 0.57 2.17 14.67
C LEU A 418 0.36 1.22 13.49
N TRP A 419 -0.59 1.51 12.58
CA TRP A 419 -0.96 0.58 11.52
C TRP A 419 -0.58 1.04 10.12
N ARG A 420 -0.64 2.35 9.86
CA ARG A 420 -0.40 2.89 8.51
C ARG A 420 1.01 3.48 8.33
N ARG A 421 1.67 3.93 9.41
CA ARG A 421 3.03 4.54 9.32
C ARG A 421 4.13 3.58 9.78
N THR A 422 3.93 2.86 10.88
CA THR A 422 4.99 2.06 11.53
C THR A 422 4.74 0.57 11.56
N LYS A 423 3.48 0.12 11.49
CA LYS A 423 3.03 -1.26 11.73
C LYS A 423 3.40 -1.82 13.12
N LEU A 424 3.78 -0.95 14.06
CA LEU A 424 4.11 -1.34 15.44
C LEU A 424 2.93 -1.99 16.17
N GLY A 425 1.68 -1.69 15.75
CA GLY A 425 0.49 -2.34 16.29
C GLY A 425 0.55 -3.87 16.30
N LEU A 426 1.22 -4.48 15.31
CA LEU A 426 1.45 -5.93 15.25
C LEU A 426 2.36 -6.45 16.38
N HIS A 427 3.25 -5.61 16.91
CA HIS A 427 4.29 -5.99 17.86
C HIS A 427 3.94 -5.64 19.32
N LEU A 428 2.77 -5.07 19.56
CA LEU A 428 2.40 -4.62 20.91
C LEU A 428 2.08 -5.76 21.88
N HIS A 429 1.68 -6.94 21.37
CA HIS A 429 1.45 -8.14 22.20
C HIS A 429 0.65 -7.87 23.48
N GLY A 430 -0.41 -7.06 23.39
CA GLY A 430 -1.25 -6.70 24.55
C GLY A 430 -0.74 -5.51 25.36
N HIS A 431 0.36 -4.85 24.96
CA HIS A 431 0.76 -3.57 25.55
C HIS A 431 -0.32 -2.51 25.28
N SER A 432 -0.56 -1.67 26.29
CA SER A 432 -1.51 -0.57 26.17
C SER A 432 -1.04 0.50 25.19
N THR A 433 -1.97 1.11 24.46
CA THR A 433 -1.75 2.28 23.61
C THR A 433 -1.96 3.60 24.34
N ASN A 434 -2.35 3.57 25.65
CA ASN A 434 -2.74 4.74 26.42
C ASN A 434 -1.67 5.85 26.38
N GLY A 435 -0.37 5.52 26.51
CA GLY A 435 0.71 6.51 26.47
C GLY A 435 0.72 7.31 25.17
N LEU A 436 0.50 6.64 24.03
CA LEU A 436 0.40 7.30 22.72
C LEU A 436 -0.88 8.14 22.62
N GLU A 437 -2.02 7.65 23.11
CA GLU A 437 -3.29 8.37 23.04
C GLU A 437 -3.29 9.62 23.91
N GLU A 438 -2.74 9.54 25.12
CA GLU A 438 -2.56 10.68 26.02
C GLU A 438 -1.59 11.71 25.43
N TRP A 439 -0.49 11.27 24.83
CA TRP A 439 0.47 12.15 24.17
C TRP A 439 -0.19 12.89 23.00
N LEU A 440 -0.94 12.19 22.14
CA LEU A 440 -1.70 12.79 21.04
C LEU A 440 -2.73 13.80 21.54
N SER A 441 -3.40 13.52 22.65
CA SER A 441 -4.37 14.43 23.27
C SER A 441 -3.71 15.72 23.80
N ARG A 442 -2.59 15.59 24.51
CA ARG A 442 -1.79 16.75 24.96
C ARG A 442 -1.32 17.61 23.78
N ARG A 443 -0.82 16.97 22.73
CA ARG A 443 -0.33 17.64 21.53
C ARG A 443 -1.43 18.46 20.83
N ARG A 444 -2.63 17.89 20.69
CA ARG A 444 -3.79 18.59 20.10
C ARG A 444 -4.23 19.82 20.90
N ALA A 445 -4.14 19.77 22.21
CA ALA A 445 -4.48 20.91 23.08
C ALA A 445 -3.46 22.06 23.00
N THR A 446 -2.27 21.83 22.42
CA THR A 446 -1.18 22.82 22.33
C THR A 446 -1.08 23.47 20.94
N VAL A 447 -1.72 22.89 19.92
CA VAL A 447 -1.79 23.38 18.54
C VAL A 447 -3.13 24.05 18.27
#